data_7050198dec52726e11419d9dda065fba
#
_entry.id   7050198dec52726e11419d9dda065fba
#
_cell.length_a   1.000
_cell.length_b   1.000
_cell.length_c   1.000
_cell.angle_alpha   90.00
_cell.angle_beta   90.00
_cell.angle_gamma   90.00
#
_symmetry.space_group_name_H-M   'P 1'
#
loop_
_entity.id
_entity.type
_entity.pdbx_description
1 polymer ?
#
loop_
_entity_poly.entity_id
_entity_poly.type
_entity_poly.pdbx_seq_one_letter_code
_entity_poly.pdbx_strand_id
1 'polypeptide(L)'
;MFTFICLISEKRECIINYESACSRGGNMYVKEEKPVNKIVEILRKTSSHLFKFHGEVAMHLFLNDDFILPSKVDICVERKKLLEIIRVIPEEFTIHYYDEQLNERLRESLSLSDVEHVKIFKNDTEVMTIFVYDVVNDEWLFRLDHHIRLPKKNIYFHSLSWNVDYIKPEIVLMYDLMSEQKYHQFSNYKAVIDSLSYYQFYILKLVVGEQRIKKAIVNSSAKKIS
;
A
#
# COMPACT_ATOMS: atom_id res chain seq x y z
N MET A 1 30.89 -41.26 0.30
CA MET A 1 29.55 -41.50 -0.28
C MET A 1 28.55 -40.82 0.62
N PHE A 2 28.30 -39.53 0.40
CA PHE A 2 27.38 -38.71 1.19
C PHE A 2 26.12 -38.48 0.37
N THR A 3 25.03 -39.03 0.82
CA THR A 3 23.71 -38.92 0.20
C THR A 3 23.11 -37.59 0.64
N PHE A 4 22.97 -36.64 -0.28
CA PHE A 4 22.19 -35.41 -0.07
C PHE A 4 20.72 -35.76 -0.17
N ILE A 5 20.03 -35.70 0.96
CA ILE A 5 18.56 -35.71 0.99
C ILE A 5 18.07 -34.31 0.65
N CYS A 6 17.53 -34.18 -0.56
CA CYS A 6 16.83 -32.96 -1.00
C CYS A 6 15.44 -32.94 -0.33
N LEU A 7 15.26 -32.13 0.72
CA LEU A 7 13.94 -31.84 1.29
C LEU A 7 13.23 -30.86 0.35
N ILE A 8 12.29 -31.39 -0.42
CA ILE A 8 11.34 -30.65 -1.23
C ILE A 8 10.41 -29.93 -0.26
N SER A 9 10.53 -28.61 -0.18
CA SER A 9 9.60 -27.73 0.52
C SER A 9 8.26 -27.76 -0.20
N GLU A 10 7.26 -28.34 0.44
CA GLU A 10 5.87 -28.33 -0.01
C GLU A 10 5.39 -26.89 -0.17
N LYS A 11 4.94 -26.59 -1.39
CA LYS A 11 4.17 -25.38 -1.69
C LYS A 11 2.93 -25.37 -0.80
N ARG A 12 2.89 -24.46 0.17
CA ARG A 12 1.63 -24.09 0.82
C ARG A 12 0.83 -23.25 -0.18
N GLU A 13 0.02 -23.95 -0.97
CA GLU A 13 -1.12 -23.33 -1.62
C GLU A 13 -2.05 -22.82 -0.50
N CYS A 14 -2.22 -21.52 -0.38
CA CYS A 14 -3.31 -20.95 0.38
C CYS A 14 -4.61 -21.32 -0.34
N ILE A 15 -5.11 -22.51 -0.07
CA ILE A 15 -6.46 -22.92 -0.40
C ILE A 15 -7.35 -22.05 0.47
N ILE A 16 -8.03 -21.09 -0.15
CA ILE A 16 -9.23 -20.49 0.41
C ILE A 16 -10.19 -21.67 0.58
N ASN A 17 -10.33 -22.17 1.80
CA ASN A 17 -11.24 -23.25 2.11
C ASN A 17 -12.66 -22.83 1.77
N TYR A 18 -13.13 -23.23 0.60
CA TYR A 18 -14.55 -23.39 0.31
C TYR A 18 -14.99 -24.65 1.05
N GLU A 19 -15.29 -24.56 2.33
CA GLU A 19 -16.10 -25.57 2.98
C GLU A 19 -17.51 -25.50 2.37
N SER A 20 -17.73 -26.37 1.41
CA SER A 20 -19.06 -26.73 0.94
C SER A 20 -19.79 -27.48 2.06
N ALA A 21 -20.41 -26.75 2.97
CA ALA A 21 -21.42 -27.31 3.84
C ALA A 21 -22.70 -27.59 3.01
N CYS A 22 -22.77 -28.80 2.47
CA CYS A 22 -24.00 -29.34 1.92
C CYS A 22 -24.91 -29.73 3.10
N SER A 23 -25.84 -28.85 3.49
CA SER A 23 -26.96 -29.21 4.36
C SER A 23 -28.21 -28.44 3.96
N ARG A 24 -29.17 -29.21 3.52
CA ARG A 24 -30.64 -29.05 3.43
C ARG A 24 -31.21 -27.64 3.80
N GLY A 25 -31.75 -26.95 2.81
CA GLY A 25 -32.88 -26.03 2.99
C GLY A 25 -32.61 -24.77 3.82
N GLY A 26 -31.55 -24.03 3.53
CA GLY A 26 -31.31 -22.70 4.08
C GLY A 26 -31.00 -21.70 2.94
N ASN A 27 -31.52 -20.50 3.02
CA ASN A 27 -31.16 -19.41 2.15
C ASN A 27 -29.63 -19.36 2.00
N MET A 28 -29.16 -19.55 0.79
CA MET A 28 -27.76 -19.43 0.44
C MET A 28 -27.40 -17.94 0.57
N TYR A 29 -26.94 -17.51 1.74
CA TYR A 29 -26.27 -16.21 1.87
C TYR A 29 -24.98 -16.29 1.05
N VAL A 30 -25.04 -15.82 -0.19
CA VAL A 30 -23.84 -15.51 -0.96
C VAL A 30 -23.13 -14.43 -0.14
N LYS A 31 -22.02 -14.81 0.51
CA LYS A 31 -21.18 -13.86 1.25
C LYS A 31 -20.63 -12.90 0.22
N GLU A 32 -21.20 -11.71 0.15
CA GLU A 32 -20.83 -10.69 -0.82
C GLU A 32 -19.32 -10.41 -0.65
N GLU A 33 -18.56 -10.63 -1.70
CA GLU A 33 -17.11 -10.40 -1.68
C GLU A 33 -16.85 -8.90 -1.45
N LYS A 34 -15.98 -8.58 -0.49
CA LYS A 34 -15.65 -7.18 -0.21
C LYS A 34 -15.10 -6.52 -1.47
N PRO A 35 -15.58 -5.35 -1.89
CA PRO A 35 -15.13 -4.67 -3.11
C PRO A 35 -13.61 -4.48 -3.17
N VAL A 36 -12.95 -4.26 -2.02
CA VAL A 36 -11.49 -4.14 -1.92
C VAL A 36 -10.79 -5.44 -2.32
N ASN A 37 -11.31 -6.61 -1.94
CA ASN A 37 -10.71 -7.90 -2.31
C ASN A 37 -10.76 -8.11 -3.81
N LYS A 38 -11.92 -7.80 -4.43
CA LYS A 38 -12.11 -7.92 -5.88
C LYS A 38 -11.12 -7.08 -6.66
N ILE A 39 -10.99 -5.78 -6.34
CA ILE A 39 -10.08 -4.89 -7.06
C ILE A 39 -8.61 -5.29 -6.86
N VAL A 40 -8.21 -5.65 -5.63
CA VAL A 40 -6.85 -6.10 -5.34
C VAL A 40 -6.52 -7.41 -6.07
N GLU A 41 -7.46 -8.36 -6.13
CA GLU A 41 -7.27 -9.62 -6.86
C GLU A 41 -7.05 -9.38 -8.37
N ILE A 42 -7.86 -8.50 -8.97
CA ILE A 42 -7.70 -8.12 -10.39
C ILE A 42 -6.32 -7.52 -10.63
N LEU A 43 -5.92 -6.53 -9.82
CA LEU A 43 -4.61 -5.88 -9.97
C LEU A 43 -3.46 -6.86 -9.77
N ARG A 44 -3.53 -7.76 -8.80
CA ARG A 44 -2.50 -8.78 -8.57
C ARG A 44 -2.36 -9.76 -9.74
N LYS A 45 -3.46 -10.13 -10.37
CA LYS A 45 -3.46 -11.05 -11.53
C LYS A 45 -2.95 -10.40 -12.82
N THR A 46 -3.27 -9.12 -13.02
CA THR A 46 -3.04 -8.45 -14.31
C THR A 46 -1.82 -7.53 -14.31
N SER A 47 -1.47 -6.95 -13.17
CA SER A 47 -0.60 -5.79 -13.09
C SER A 47 0.30 -5.77 -11.85
N SER A 48 0.61 -6.92 -11.23
CA SER A 48 1.33 -7.02 -9.96
C SER A 48 2.68 -6.29 -9.94
N HIS A 49 3.36 -6.20 -11.08
CA HIS A 49 4.67 -5.54 -11.22
C HIS A 49 4.58 -4.01 -11.38
N LEU A 50 3.37 -3.48 -11.60
CA LEU A 50 3.16 -2.05 -11.87
C LEU A 50 2.93 -1.23 -10.60
N PHE A 51 2.54 -1.85 -9.51
CA PHE A 51 2.21 -1.17 -8.27
C PHE A 51 2.91 -1.78 -7.06
N LYS A 52 2.86 -1.07 -5.96
CA LYS A 52 3.35 -1.53 -4.66
C LYS A 52 2.34 -1.17 -3.60
N PHE A 53 2.10 -2.08 -2.64
CA PHE A 53 1.24 -1.77 -1.51
C PHE A 53 1.84 -0.65 -0.66
N HIS A 54 0.97 0.21 -0.14
CA HIS A 54 1.33 1.36 0.69
C HIS A 54 0.51 1.35 1.99
N GLY A 55 0.75 2.32 2.87
CA GLY A 55 -0.04 2.55 4.06
C GLY A 55 -0.12 1.34 5.00
N GLU A 56 -1.33 1.02 5.43
CA GLU A 56 -1.58 -0.01 6.45
C GLU A 56 -1.12 -1.39 6.02
N VAL A 57 -1.36 -1.78 4.76
CA VAL A 57 -0.91 -3.08 4.22
C VAL A 57 0.61 -3.19 4.26
N ALA A 58 1.33 -2.14 3.85
CA ALA A 58 2.78 -2.12 3.89
C ALA A 58 3.32 -2.24 5.32
N MET A 59 2.66 -1.60 6.29
CA MET A 59 3.06 -1.67 7.70
C MET A 59 2.82 -3.05 8.32
N HIS A 60 1.72 -3.73 7.99
CA HIS A 60 1.45 -5.09 8.44
C HIS A 60 2.46 -6.09 7.85
N LEU A 61 2.75 -5.97 6.54
CA LEU A 61 3.78 -6.78 5.89
C LEU A 61 5.16 -6.56 6.53
N PHE A 62 5.52 -5.33 6.86
CA PHE A 62 6.81 -5.03 7.48
C PHE A 62 6.93 -5.58 8.91
N LEU A 63 5.88 -5.44 9.73
CA LEU A 63 5.95 -5.83 11.14
C LEU A 63 5.86 -7.35 11.34
N ASN A 64 5.00 -8.02 10.59
CA ASN A 64 4.61 -9.40 10.87
C ASN A 64 4.68 -10.30 9.65
N ASP A 65 5.02 -9.78 8.47
CA ASP A 65 4.84 -10.46 7.16
C ASP A 65 3.39 -10.92 6.94
N ASP A 66 2.40 -10.15 7.46
CA ASP A 66 0.97 -10.43 7.33
C ASP A 66 0.36 -9.60 6.18
N PHE A 67 -0.28 -10.30 5.24
CA PHE A 67 -1.02 -9.66 4.15
C PHE A 67 -2.50 -9.52 4.50
N ILE A 68 -2.83 -8.44 5.21
CA ILE A 68 -4.18 -8.13 5.67
C ILE A 68 -4.72 -6.97 4.84
N LEU A 69 -5.89 -7.19 4.19
CA LEU A 69 -6.58 -6.15 3.44
C LEU A 69 -7.60 -5.43 4.33
N PRO A 70 -7.40 -4.13 4.62
CA PRO A 70 -8.38 -3.30 5.31
C PRO A 70 -9.59 -3.02 4.40
N SER A 71 -10.55 -2.24 4.88
CA SER A 71 -11.71 -1.83 4.07
C SER A 71 -11.35 -0.93 2.89
N LYS A 72 -10.25 -0.20 3.00
CA LYS A 72 -9.64 0.64 1.96
C LYS A 72 -8.16 0.29 1.85
N VAL A 73 -7.66 0.10 0.64
CA VAL A 73 -6.27 -0.21 0.36
C VAL A 73 -5.57 0.95 -0.31
N ASP A 74 -4.34 1.19 0.09
CA ASP A 74 -3.48 2.17 -0.53
C ASP A 74 -2.37 1.48 -1.33
N ILE A 75 -2.15 1.93 -2.55
CA ILE A 75 -1.07 1.48 -3.42
C ILE A 75 -0.27 2.66 -3.97
N CYS A 76 0.98 2.41 -4.35
CA CYS A 76 1.82 3.37 -5.07
C CYS A 76 2.07 2.90 -6.50
N VAL A 77 2.00 3.83 -7.44
CA VAL A 77 2.21 3.58 -8.87
C VAL A 77 3.14 4.65 -9.45
N GLU A 78 4.11 4.22 -10.24
CA GLU A 78 4.95 5.16 -10.99
C GLU A 78 4.10 5.89 -12.05
N ARG A 79 4.20 7.23 -12.16
CA ARG A 79 3.38 8.07 -13.02
C ARG A 79 3.22 7.54 -14.45
N LYS A 80 4.31 7.09 -15.06
CA LYS A 80 4.29 6.53 -16.41
C LYS A 80 3.48 5.23 -16.55
N LYS A 81 3.18 4.55 -15.43
CA LYS A 81 2.41 3.30 -15.36
C LYS A 81 0.95 3.49 -14.93
N LEU A 82 0.58 4.71 -14.54
CA LEU A 82 -0.75 5.00 -14.03
C LEU A 82 -1.87 4.59 -14.98
N LEU A 83 -1.75 4.91 -16.26
CA LEU A 83 -2.78 4.56 -17.25
C LEU A 83 -2.94 3.04 -17.44
N GLU A 84 -1.85 2.28 -17.30
CA GLU A 84 -1.91 0.82 -17.40
C GLU A 84 -2.74 0.24 -16.24
N ILE A 85 -2.57 0.79 -15.02
CA ILE A 85 -3.38 0.41 -13.85
C ILE A 85 -4.85 0.82 -14.02
N ILE A 86 -5.10 2.07 -14.44
CA ILE A 86 -6.47 2.58 -14.59
C ILE A 86 -7.28 1.76 -15.59
N ARG A 87 -6.66 1.27 -16.66
CA ARG A 87 -7.35 0.47 -17.70
C ARG A 87 -7.86 -0.89 -17.24
N VAL A 88 -7.27 -1.45 -16.19
CA VAL A 88 -7.69 -2.77 -15.67
C VAL A 88 -8.72 -2.68 -14.56
N ILE A 89 -9.04 -1.46 -14.10
CA ILE A 89 -10.09 -1.24 -13.09
C ILE A 89 -11.45 -1.45 -13.76
N PRO A 90 -12.31 -2.34 -13.23
CA PRO A 90 -13.64 -2.59 -13.79
C PRO A 90 -14.54 -1.35 -13.81
N GLU A 91 -15.41 -1.24 -14.81
CA GLU A 91 -16.33 -0.11 -15.00
C GLU A 91 -17.32 0.10 -13.84
N GLU A 92 -17.52 -0.91 -13.01
CA GLU A 92 -18.36 -0.82 -11.83
C GLU A 92 -17.76 0.03 -10.69
N PHE A 93 -16.49 0.44 -10.82
CA PHE A 93 -15.83 1.35 -9.89
C PHE A 93 -15.75 2.75 -10.49
N THR A 94 -16.03 3.74 -9.66
CA THR A 94 -15.88 5.15 -10.03
C THR A 94 -14.47 5.63 -9.71
N ILE A 95 -13.85 6.37 -10.63
CA ILE A 95 -12.46 6.81 -10.52
C ILE A 95 -12.43 8.33 -10.47
N HIS A 96 -11.84 8.88 -9.39
CA HIS A 96 -11.66 10.30 -9.18
C HIS A 96 -10.17 10.65 -9.14
N TYR A 97 -9.79 11.71 -9.82
CA TYR A 97 -8.41 12.19 -9.94
C TYR A 97 -8.21 13.44 -9.11
N TYR A 98 -7.07 13.55 -8.44
CA TYR A 98 -6.76 14.68 -7.57
C TYR A 98 -5.39 15.24 -7.90
N ASP A 99 -5.31 16.58 -7.89
CA ASP A 99 -4.06 17.32 -8.02
C ASP A 99 -3.33 17.48 -6.66
N GLU A 100 -2.20 18.19 -6.68
CA GLU A 100 -1.38 18.45 -5.49
C GLU A 100 -2.14 19.22 -4.39
N GLN A 101 -3.08 20.08 -4.77
CA GLN A 101 -3.92 20.86 -3.85
C GLN A 101 -5.14 20.06 -3.39
N LEU A 102 -5.27 18.78 -3.76
CA LEU A 102 -6.40 17.90 -3.50
C LEU A 102 -7.71 18.37 -4.16
N ASN A 103 -7.64 19.20 -5.19
CA ASN A 103 -8.81 19.49 -5.99
C ASN A 103 -9.11 18.29 -6.88
N GLU A 104 -10.38 17.91 -6.91
CA GLU A 104 -10.84 16.90 -7.86
C GLU A 104 -10.79 17.49 -9.29
N ARG A 105 -10.27 16.69 -10.21
CA ARG A 105 -10.12 17.05 -11.62
C ARG A 105 -10.91 16.11 -12.50
N LEU A 106 -11.60 16.67 -13.49
CA LEU A 106 -12.28 15.87 -14.50
C LEU A 106 -11.25 15.23 -15.43
N ARG A 107 -11.46 13.94 -15.76
CA ARG A 107 -10.57 13.15 -16.64
C ARG A 107 -10.24 13.85 -17.95
N GLU A 108 -11.20 14.59 -18.51
CA GLU A 108 -11.09 15.24 -19.82
C GLU A 108 -10.16 16.48 -19.82
N SER A 109 -9.98 17.11 -18.66
CA SER A 109 -9.16 18.31 -18.48
C SER A 109 -7.81 18.03 -17.83
N LEU A 110 -7.50 16.75 -17.55
CA LEU A 110 -6.37 16.38 -16.72
C LEU A 110 -5.14 16.04 -17.54
N SER A 111 -4.04 16.76 -17.30
CA SER A 111 -2.71 16.27 -17.65
C SER A 111 -2.28 15.21 -16.63
N LEU A 112 -1.79 14.06 -17.09
CA LEU A 112 -1.25 13.04 -16.19
C LEU A 112 -0.08 13.55 -15.34
N SER A 113 0.62 14.60 -15.79
CA SER A 113 1.66 15.28 -15.00
C SER A 113 1.14 15.86 -13.70
N ASP A 114 -0.14 16.23 -13.64
CA ASP A 114 -0.73 16.94 -12.51
C ASP A 114 -1.47 16.02 -11.55
N VAL A 115 -1.61 14.73 -11.90
CA VAL A 115 -2.26 13.73 -11.01
C VAL A 115 -1.32 13.37 -9.87
N GLU A 116 -1.77 13.59 -8.66
CA GLU A 116 -1.04 13.24 -7.43
C GLU A 116 -1.54 11.96 -6.79
N HIS A 117 -2.86 11.80 -6.81
CA HIS A 117 -3.46 10.55 -6.40
C HIS A 117 -4.79 10.32 -7.11
N VAL A 118 -5.19 9.07 -7.15
CA VAL A 118 -6.47 8.62 -7.71
C VAL A 118 -7.22 7.85 -6.63
N LYS A 119 -8.48 8.19 -6.43
CA LYS A 119 -9.35 7.46 -5.52
C LYS A 119 -10.35 6.64 -6.30
N ILE A 120 -10.58 5.43 -5.84
CA ILE A 120 -11.49 4.47 -6.45
C ILE A 120 -12.60 4.17 -5.48
N PHE A 121 -13.83 4.31 -5.96
CA PHE A 121 -15.04 4.14 -5.18
C PHE A 121 -15.88 2.98 -5.70
N LYS A 122 -16.60 2.34 -4.79
CA LYS A 122 -17.70 1.41 -5.08
C LYS A 122 -18.91 1.83 -4.28
N ASN A 123 -20.02 2.19 -4.95
CA ASN A 123 -21.22 2.69 -4.29
C ASN A 123 -20.91 3.79 -3.26
N ASP A 124 -20.24 4.86 -3.70
CA ASP A 124 -19.80 6.02 -2.90
C ASP A 124 -18.85 5.71 -1.73
N THR A 125 -18.44 4.45 -1.59
CA THR A 125 -17.44 4.06 -0.58
C THR A 125 -16.05 3.98 -1.21
N GLU A 126 -15.09 4.73 -0.66
CA GLU A 126 -13.69 4.67 -1.09
C GLU A 126 -13.10 3.30 -0.74
N VAL A 127 -12.64 2.56 -1.76
CA VAL A 127 -12.07 1.22 -1.60
C VAL A 127 -10.57 1.18 -1.86
N MET A 128 -10.04 2.16 -2.60
CA MET A 128 -8.62 2.22 -2.89
C MET A 128 -8.16 3.66 -3.14
N THR A 129 -6.94 3.97 -2.68
CA THR A 129 -6.18 5.17 -3.11
C THR A 129 -4.93 4.72 -3.86
N ILE A 130 -4.70 5.30 -5.02
CA ILE A 130 -3.46 5.16 -5.78
C ILE A 130 -2.64 6.44 -5.60
N PHE A 131 -1.51 6.35 -4.91
CA PHE A 131 -0.52 7.42 -4.81
C PHE A 131 0.41 7.36 -6.01
N VAL A 132 0.54 8.48 -6.72
CA VAL A 132 1.42 8.58 -7.88
C VAL A 132 2.79 9.08 -7.45
N TYR A 133 3.84 8.44 -7.93
CA TYR A 133 5.21 8.88 -7.66
C TYR A 133 6.02 9.04 -8.95
N ASP A 134 7.02 9.89 -8.89
CA ASP A 134 7.89 10.20 -10.01
C ASP A 134 9.24 9.49 -9.89
N VAL A 135 9.76 9.07 -11.05
CA VAL A 135 11.09 8.49 -11.18
C VAL A 135 11.82 9.21 -12.31
N VAL A 136 12.97 9.77 -11.99
CA VAL A 136 13.86 10.44 -12.96
C VAL A 136 15.25 9.79 -12.85
N ASN A 137 15.79 9.29 -13.96
CA ASN A 137 17.10 8.62 -14.00
C ASN A 137 17.25 7.48 -12.99
N ASP A 138 16.21 6.62 -12.86
CA ASP A 138 16.13 5.54 -11.88
C ASP A 138 16.12 5.98 -10.40
N GLU A 139 15.95 7.27 -10.14
CA GLU A 139 15.77 7.82 -8.80
C GLU A 139 14.31 8.16 -8.55
N TRP A 140 13.77 7.64 -7.46
CA TRP A 140 12.49 8.08 -6.90
C TRP A 140 12.66 9.48 -6.29
N LEU A 141 11.71 10.36 -6.57
CA LEU A 141 11.65 11.70 -6.02
C LEU A 141 10.63 11.75 -4.88
N PHE A 142 11.04 12.29 -3.73
CA PHE A 142 10.10 12.52 -2.65
C PHE A 142 9.27 13.78 -2.97
N ARG A 143 7.98 13.61 -3.11
CA ARG A 143 7.08 14.67 -3.59
C ARG A 143 7.06 15.92 -2.71
N LEU A 144 7.12 15.74 -1.38
CA LEU A 144 7.08 16.88 -0.44
C LEU A 144 8.41 17.65 -0.36
N ASP A 145 9.50 17.07 -0.88
CA ASP A 145 10.80 17.73 -1.04
C ASP A 145 11.61 17.03 -2.15
N HIS A 146 11.62 17.59 -3.33
CA HIS A 146 12.29 17.03 -4.52
C HIS A 146 13.83 16.97 -4.42
N HIS A 147 14.43 17.57 -3.38
CA HIS A 147 15.86 17.38 -3.09
C HIS A 147 16.14 15.99 -2.52
N ILE A 148 15.12 15.34 -1.95
CA ILE A 148 15.24 14.00 -1.41
C ILE A 148 14.99 12.99 -2.52
N ARG A 149 16.03 12.23 -2.84
CA ARG A 149 16.02 11.23 -3.89
C ARG A 149 16.61 9.92 -3.39
N LEU A 150 16.04 8.82 -3.83
CA LEU A 150 16.55 7.48 -3.53
C LEU A 150 16.54 6.62 -4.81
N PRO A 151 17.48 5.71 -5.00
CA PRO A 151 17.38 4.74 -6.07
C PRO A 151 16.02 4.03 -6.02
N LYS A 152 15.31 3.96 -7.14
CA LYS A 152 13.95 3.40 -7.24
C LYS A 152 13.83 2.02 -6.57
N LYS A 153 14.85 1.16 -6.74
CA LYS A 153 14.90 -0.17 -6.12
C LYS A 153 14.98 -0.15 -4.59
N ASN A 154 15.32 0.99 -3.99
CA ASN A 154 15.51 1.14 -2.55
C ASN A 154 14.26 1.63 -1.81
N ILE A 155 13.14 1.92 -2.51
CA ILE A 155 11.93 2.43 -1.86
C ILE A 155 10.93 1.34 -1.48
N TYR A 156 11.15 0.08 -1.84
CA TYR A 156 10.23 -1.01 -1.57
C TYR A 156 10.93 -2.28 -1.12
N PHE A 157 10.16 -3.16 -0.51
CA PHE A 157 10.51 -4.54 -0.21
C PHE A 157 9.65 -5.50 -1.03
N HIS A 158 10.12 -6.72 -1.16
CA HIS A 158 9.35 -7.84 -1.71
C HIS A 158 9.08 -8.87 -0.61
N SER A 159 7.81 -9.17 -0.35
CA SER A 159 7.45 -10.29 0.51
C SER A 159 7.45 -11.59 -0.30
N LEU A 160 8.30 -12.53 0.08
CA LEU A 160 8.39 -13.85 -0.55
C LEU A 160 7.17 -14.72 -0.18
N SER A 161 6.65 -14.57 1.03
CA SER A 161 5.49 -15.33 1.51
C SER A 161 4.22 -15.01 0.70
N TRP A 162 4.04 -13.75 0.32
CA TRP A 162 2.84 -13.26 -0.34
C TRP A 162 3.03 -12.93 -1.82
N ASN A 163 4.29 -12.95 -2.29
CA ASN A 163 4.67 -12.54 -3.65
C ASN A 163 4.10 -11.18 -4.03
N VAL A 164 4.36 -10.18 -3.19
CA VAL A 164 3.92 -8.79 -3.38
C VAL A 164 5.04 -7.81 -3.05
N ASP A 165 5.06 -6.68 -3.76
CA ASP A 165 5.92 -5.55 -3.44
C ASP A 165 5.17 -4.57 -2.54
N TYR A 166 5.87 -3.99 -1.55
CA TYR A 166 5.32 -2.96 -0.66
C TYR A 166 6.35 -1.88 -0.35
N ILE A 167 5.87 -0.66 -0.19
CA ILE A 167 6.70 0.51 0.11
C ILE A 167 7.34 0.32 1.49
N LYS A 168 8.62 0.66 1.60
CA LYS A 168 9.36 0.58 2.86
C LYS A 168 8.75 1.48 3.93
N PRO A 169 8.74 1.04 5.20
CA PRO A 169 8.07 1.74 6.28
C PRO A 169 8.60 3.16 6.52
N GLU A 170 9.91 3.39 6.36
CA GLU A 170 10.48 4.74 6.49
C GLU A 170 9.90 5.70 5.44
N ILE A 171 9.64 5.23 4.22
CA ILE A 171 9.05 6.04 3.16
C ILE A 171 7.58 6.35 3.46
N VAL A 172 6.80 5.35 3.91
CA VAL A 172 5.41 5.57 4.34
C VAL A 172 5.37 6.59 5.48
N LEU A 173 6.24 6.45 6.49
CA LEU A 173 6.34 7.37 7.62
C LEU A 173 6.76 8.79 7.20
N MET A 174 7.61 8.94 6.19
CA MET A 174 7.96 10.26 5.66
C MET A 174 6.72 11.01 5.17
N TYR A 175 5.86 10.36 4.40
CA TYR A 175 4.60 10.96 3.95
C TYR A 175 3.66 11.26 5.11
N ASP A 176 3.43 10.32 5.99
CA ASP A 176 2.51 10.47 7.13
C ASP A 176 2.91 11.59 8.10
N LEU A 177 4.21 11.75 8.34
CA LEU A 177 4.72 12.68 9.35
C LEU A 177 5.07 14.07 8.78
N MET A 178 5.24 14.19 7.46
CA MET A 178 5.51 15.48 6.81
C MET A 178 4.25 16.11 6.22
N SER A 179 3.27 15.32 5.80
CA SER A 179 2.02 15.86 5.28
C SER A 179 1.22 16.52 6.42
N GLU A 180 0.68 17.70 6.14
CA GLU A 180 -0.31 18.36 7.01
C GLU A 180 -1.62 17.57 7.02
N GLN A 181 -1.89 16.84 5.96
CA GLN A 181 -3.03 15.94 5.81
C GLN A 181 -2.62 14.56 6.30
N LYS A 182 -3.37 14.03 7.25
CA LYS A 182 -3.18 12.67 7.75
C LYS A 182 -3.71 11.67 6.70
N TYR A 183 -2.87 11.33 5.72
CA TYR A 183 -3.22 10.32 4.70
C TYR A 183 -3.49 8.95 5.32
N HIS A 184 -2.72 8.58 6.34
CA HIS A 184 -2.83 7.31 7.05
C HIS A 184 -2.93 7.56 8.54
N GLN A 185 -3.90 6.93 9.18
CA GLN A 185 -3.98 6.89 10.64
C GLN A 185 -3.52 5.51 11.13
N PHE A 186 -2.27 5.16 10.84
CA PHE A 186 -1.74 3.94 11.41
C PHE A 186 -1.65 4.09 12.94
N SER A 187 -2.31 3.16 13.65
CA SER A 187 -2.46 3.28 15.09
C SER A 187 -1.20 2.97 15.90
N ASN A 188 -0.15 2.41 15.27
CA ASN A 188 1.01 1.89 15.97
C ASN A 188 2.36 2.37 15.40
N TYR A 189 2.50 3.69 15.22
CA TYR A 189 3.78 4.27 14.77
C TYR A 189 4.98 3.85 15.62
N LYS A 190 4.80 3.71 16.95
CA LYS A 190 5.87 3.29 17.82
C LYS A 190 6.44 1.92 17.43
N ALA A 191 5.59 0.92 17.22
CA ALA A 191 6.07 -0.41 16.83
C ALA A 191 6.83 -0.41 15.51
N VAL A 192 6.34 0.35 14.51
CA VAL A 192 7.03 0.49 13.23
C VAL A 192 8.39 1.15 13.41
N ILE A 193 8.45 2.27 14.13
CA ILE A 193 9.69 3.02 14.35
C ILE A 193 10.72 2.19 15.13
N ASP A 194 10.29 1.46 16.17
CA ASP A 194 11.15 0.58 16.96
C ASP A 194 11.70 -0.61 16.15
N SER A 195 11.00 -1.00 15.08
CA SER A 195 11.40 -2.11 14.19
C SER A 195 12.27 -1.68 13.00
N LEU A 196 12.45 -0.36 12.79
CA LEU A 196 13.32 0.13 11.73
C LEU A 196 14.77 -0.26 11.96
N SER A 197 15.49 -0.63 10.92
CA SER A 197 16.94 -0.71 10.96
C SER A 197 17.55 0.67 11.20
N TYR A 198 18.80 0.70 11.68
CA TYR A 198 19.53 1.96 11.90
C TYR A 198 19.52 2.86 10.66
N TYR A 199 19.74 2.30 9.48
CA TYR A 199 19.77 3.06 8.22
C TYR A 199 18.39 3.64 7.87
N GLN A 200 17.31 2.87 8.00
CA GLN A 200 15.94 3.33 7.77
C GLN A 200 15.57 4.45 8.75
N PHE A 201 15.88 4.27 10.04
CA PHE A 201 15.63 5.30 11.05
C PHE A 201 16.43 6.56 10.78
N TYR A 202 17.69 6.43 10.33
CA TYR A 202 18.54 7.58 10.00
C TYR A 202 17.97 8.39 8.84
N ILE A 203 17.53 7.74 7.76
CA ILE A 203 16.84 8.40 6.63
C ILE A 203 15.57 9.11 7.12
N LEU A 204 14.73 8.42 7.86
CA LEU A 204 13.51 9.00 8.42
C LEU A 204 13.81 10.25 9.26
N LYS A 205 14.82 10.18 10.14
CA LYS A 205 15.23 11.29 10.99
C LYS A 205 15.75 12.48 10.18
N LEU A 206 16.52 12.26 9.14
CA LEU A 206 17.03 13.32 8.26
C LEU A 206 15.90 14.07 7.57
N VAL A 207 14.87 13.36 7.10
CA VAL A 207 13.77 13.93 6.34
C VAL A 207 12.73 14.57 7.24
N VAL A 208 12.25 13.85 8.24
CA VAL A 208 11.10 14.24 9.08
C VAL A 208 11.51 15.13 10.26
N GLY A 209 12.71 14.91 10.78
CA GLY A 209 13.20 15.55 11.99
C GLY A 209 12.76 14.84 13.27
N GLU A 210 13.64 14.88 14.28
CA GLU A 210 13.47 14.13 15.53
C GLU A 210 12.22 14.54 16.33
N GLN A 211 11.86 15.81 16.28
CA GLN A 211 10.70 16.32 17.05
C GLN A 211 9.37 15.74 16.56
N ARG A 212 9.17 15.66 15.23
CA ARG A 212 7.95 15.07 14.65
C ARG A 212 7.87 13.57 14.96
N ILE A 213 9.00 12.87 14.88
CA ILE A 213 9.06 11.44 15.23
C ILE A 213 8.67 11.23 16.69
N LYS A 214 9.25 11.98 17.63
CA LYS A 214 8.89 11.90 19.06
C LYS A 214 7.40 12.17 19.30
N LYS A 215 6.84 13.19 18.64
CA LYS A 215 5.41 13.51 18.73
C LYS A 215 4.52 12.37 18.24
N ALA A 216 4.90 11.73 17.14
CA ALA A 216 4.15 10.59 16.58
C ALA A 216 4.13 9.39 17.55
N ILE A 217 5.27 9.08 18.18
CA ILE A 217 5.39 8.00 19.18
C ILE A 217 4.49 8.28 20.39
N VAL A 218 4.52 9.48 20.94
CA VAL A 218 3.70 9.86 22.11
C VAL A 218 2.22 9.76 21.77
N ASN A 219 1.79 10.31 20.63
CA ASN A 219 0.38 10.30 20.21
C ASN A 219 -0.14 8.87 19.96
N SER A 220 0.69 7.97 19.44
CA SER A 220 0.30 6.57 19.23
C SER A 220 0.14 5.79 20.54
N SER A 221 0.89 6.16 21.56
CA SER A 221 0.80 5.54 22.90
C SER A 221 -0.46 5.98 23.66
N ALA A 222 -0.90 7.23 23.49
CA ALA A 222 -2.09 7.77 24.15
C ALA A 222 -3.41 7.14 23.65
N LYS A 223 -3.48 6.73 22.37
CA LYS A 223 -4.67 6.07 21.79
C LYS A 223 -4.92 4.64 22.30
N LYS A 224 -3.94 4.01 22.96
CA LYS A 224 -4.11 2.66 23.55
C LYS A 224 -4.77 2.65 24.93
N ILE A 225 -4.97 3.82 25.55
CA ILE A 225 -5.45 3.95 26.93
C ILE A 225 -6.92 4.44 26.97
N SER A 226 -7.49 4.82 25.85
CA SER A 226 -8.88 5.22 25.68
C SER A 226 -9.69 4.11 24.98
#